data_5d8f5039be0fbb7972a70d6dfecfe161
#
_entry.id   5d8f5039be0fbb7972a70d6dfecfe161
#
_cell.length_a   1.000
_cell.length_b   1.000
_cell.length_c   1.000
_cell.angle_alpha   90.00
_cell.angle_beta   90.00
_cell.angle_gamma   90.00
#
_symmetry.space_group_name_H-M   'P 1'
#
loop_
_entity.id
_entity.type
_entity.pdbx_description
1 polymer ?
#
loop_
_entity_poly.entity_id
_entity_poly.type
_entity_poly.pdbx_seq_one_letter_code
_entity_poly.pdbx_strand_id
1 'polypeptide(L)'
;KQLQEVLFTERGLPHGKITKLGYSTDTSVLEELAEIDPVPKKILEYRELAKLLSTYVEALPKLADKNGRIHTDFIQTGTATGRLSCREPNLQNIPVRNDAGRKIRSAFTSTKDTVLISADYSQIELVVLAHLSQDQNMTNAFKNGVDIHKATASLIFGVSEEQVTPQMRRTAKTINFGVIYGMSAF
;
A
#
# COMPACT_ATOMS: atom_id res chain seq x y z
N LYS A 1 -17.74 -8.09 -19.30
CA LYS A 1 -18.29 -9.27 -19.98
C LYS A 1 -17.27 -9.88 -20.94
N GLN A 2 -16.66 -9.11 -21.87
CA GLN A 2 -15.67 -9.61 -22.82
C GLN A 2 -14.50 -10.35 -22.15
N LEU A 3 -13.95 -9.78 -21.07
CA LEU A 3 -12.84 -10.39 -20.36
C LEU A 3 -13.21 -11.74 -19.71
N GLN A 4 -14.44 -11.87 -19.21
CA GLN A 4 -14.93 -13.13 -18.66
C GLN A 4 -15.05 -14.20 -19.74
N GLU A 5 -15.53 -13.82 -20.92
CA GLU A 5 -15.62 -14.70 -22.08
C GLU A 5 -14.23 -15.24 -22.45
N VAL A 6 -13.26 -14.35 -22.62
CA VAL A 6 -11.89 -14.75 -22.98
C VAL A 6 -11.27 -15.67 -21.92
N LEU A 7 -11.38 -15.32 -20.63
CA LEU A 7 -10.70 -16.09 -19.58
C LEU A 7 -11.38 -17.44 -19.30
N PHE A 8 -12.70 -17.44 -19.18
CA PHE A 8 -13.42 -18.61 -18.65
C PHE A 8 -14.05 -19.49 -19.73
N THR A 9 -14.42 -18.92 -20.89
CA THR A 9 -15.01 -19.66 -21.99
C THR A 9 -13.96 -20.05 -23.03
N GLU A 10 -13.24 -19.08 -23.60
CA GLU A 10 -12.29 -19.37 -24.68
C GLU A 10 -11.02 -20.06 -24.17
N ARG A 11 -10.48 -19.63 -23.03
CA ARG A 11 -9.26 -20.21 -22.44
C ARG A 11 -9.54 -21.33 -21.42
N GLY A 12 -10.79 -21.51 -21.03
CA GLY A 12 -11.20 -22.57 -20.09
C GLY A 12 -10.56 -22.49 -18.71
N LEU A 13 -10.17 -21.26 -18.26
CA LEU A 13 -9.56 -21.10 -16.95
C LEU A 13 -10.58 -21.35 -15.85
N PRO A 14 -10.15 -21.86 -14.67
CA PRO A 14 -11.05 -22.08 -13.56
C PRO A 14 -11.66 -20.74 -13.09
N HIS A 15 -12.96 -20.76 -12.88
CA HIS A 15 -13.68 -19.61 -12.35
C HIS A 15 -13.93 -19.80 -10.84
N GLY A 16 -13.72 -18.76 -10.08
CA GLY A 16 -13.97 -18.75 -8.64
C GLY A 16 -15.29 -18.03 -8.30
N LYS A 17 -15.19 -16.94 -7.57
CA LYS A 17 -16.30 -16.14 -7.04
C LYS A 17 -17.25 -15.64 -8.14
N ILE A 18 -18.52 -15.91 -7.96
CA ILE A 18 -19.60 -15.39 -8.81
C ILE A 18 -20.09 -14.05 -8.23
N THR A 19 -20.24 -13.07 -9.08
CA THR A 19 -20.84 -11.77 -8.77
C THR A 19 -22.18 -11.60 -9.48
N LYS A 20 -22.92 -10.54 -9.15
CA LYS A 20 -24.17 -10.20 -9.87
C LYS A 20 -23.97 -9.97 -11.38
N LEU A 21 -22.75 -9.71 -11.83
CA LEU A 21 -22.40 -9.42 -13.22
C LEU A 21 -21.69 -10.60 -13.92
N GLY A 22 -21.60 -11.76 -13.26
CA GLY A 22 -20.91 -12.95 -13.72
C GLY A 22 -19.69 -13.30 -12.90
N TYR A 23 -18.74 -14.05 -13.45
CA TYR A 23 -17.52 -14.44 -12.74
C TYR A 23 -16.64 -13.25 -12.42
N SER A 24 -16.09 -13.23 -11.22
CA SER A 24 -15.16 -12.16 -10.80
C SER A 24 -13.87 -12.20 -11.63
N THR A 25 -13.40 -11.02 -11.99
CA THR A 25 -12.07 -10.79 -12.57
C THR A 25 -11.32 -9.75 -11.74
N ASP A 26 -11.55 -9.73 -10.41
CA ASP A 26 -10.81 -8.86 -9.51
C ASP A 26 -9.33 -9.26 -9.42
N THR A 27 -8.56 -8.46 -8.71
CA THR A 27 -7.10 -8.64 -8.63
C THR A 27 -6.74 -9.99 -8.06
N SER A 28 -7.40 -10.45 -6.98
CA SER A 28 -7.06 -11.71 -6.33
C SER A 28 -7.32 -12.92 -7.24
N VAL A 29 -8.44 -12.92 -7.96
CA VAL A 29 -8.75 -13.97 -8.93
C VAL A 29 -7.73 -13.98 -10.08
N LEU A 30 -7.36 -12.80 -10.59
CA LEU A 30 -6.37 -12.73 -11.67
C LEU A 30 -4.96 -13.12 -11.21
N GLU A 31 -4.59 -12.85 -9.97
CA GLU A 31 -3.32 -13.30 -9.38
C GLU A 31 -3.25 -14.83 -9.29
N GLU A 32 -4.31 -15.48 -8.82
CA GLU A 32 -4.41 -16.95 -8.81
C GLU A 32 -4.32 -17.53 -10.23
N LEU A 33 -5.04 -16.94 -11.18
CA LEU A 33 -5.03 -17.40 -12.57
C LEU A 33 -3.69 -17.13 -13.27
N ALA A 34 -2.92 -16.15 -12.84
CA ALA A 34 -1.61 -15.82 -13.40
C ALA A 34 -0.55 -16.91 -13.16
N GLU A 35 -0.77 -17.78 -12.17
CA GLU A 35 0.06 -18.97 -11.94
C GLU A 35 -0.18 -20.07 -12.98
N ILE A 36 -1.32 -20.05 -13.66
CA ILE A 36 -1.77 -21.08 -14.61
C ILE A 36 -1.61 -20.61 -16.05
N ASP A 37 -1.88 -19.32 -16.32
CA ASP A 37 -1.95 -18.76 -17.66
C ASP A 37 -1.33 -17.36 -17.71
N PRO A 38 -0.56 -17.01 -18.76
CA PRO A 38 0.12 -15.72 -18.85
C PRO A 38 -0.81 -14.51 -19.09
N VAL A 39 -2.03 -14.74 -19.60
CA VAL A 39 -2.96 -13.64 -19.95
C VAL A 39 -3.45 -12.89 -18.72
N PRO A 40 -3.87 -13.51 -17.60
CA PRO A 40 -4.22 -12.80 -16.39
C PRO A 40 -3.12 -11.87 -15.88
N LYS A 41 -1.85 -12.28 -15.95
CA LYS A 41 -0.70 -11.45 -15.59
C LYS A 41 -0.63 -10.18 -16.46
N LYS A 42 -0.82 -10.32 -17.76
CA LYS A 42 -0.85 -9.18 -18.69
C LYS A 42 -2.02 -8.23 -18.43
N ILE A 43 -3.15 -8.77 -18.00
CA ILE A 43 -4.31 -7.97 -17.62
C ILE A 43 -4.02 -7.17 -16.34
N LEU A 44 -3.36 -7.77 -15.36
CA LEU A 44 -2.94 -7.07 -14.14
C LEU A 44 -1.95 -5.93 -14.46
N GLU A 45 -0.91 -6.20 -15.25
CA GLU A 45 0.05 -5.20 -15.72
C GLU A 45 -0.67 -4.04 -16.45
N TYR A 46 -1.56 -4.35 -17.38
CA TYR A 46 -2.35 -3.36 -18.11
C TYR A 46 -3.22 -2.51 -17.16
N ARG A 47 -3.94 -3.15 -16.25
CA ARG A 47 -4.81 -2.44 -15.29
C ARG A 47 -4.04 -1.49 -14.40
N GLU A 48 -2.87 -1.91 -13.93
CA GLU A 48 -1.99 -1.06 -13.14
C GLU A 48 -1.58 0.20 -13.92
N LEU A 49 -1.06 0.01 -15.12
CA LEU A 49 -0.64 1.12 -15.98
C LEU A 49 -1.80 2.02 -16.40
N ALA A 50 -2.93 1.44 -16.78
CA ALA A 50 -4.13 2.19 -17.16
C ALA A 50 -4.67 3.03 -15.99
N LYS A 51 -4.65 2.49 -14.77
CA LYS A 51 -5.01 3.23 -13.56
C LYS A 51 -4.06 4.40 -13.31
N LEU A 52 -2.75 4.17 -13.41
CA LEU A 52 -1.75 5.23 -13.23
C LEU A 52 -1.91 6.33 -14.28
N LEU A 53 -2.11 5.94 -15.53
CA LEU A 53 -2.31 6.87 -16.64
C LEU A 53 -3.54 7.75 -16.39
N SER A 54 -4.71 7.15 -16.20
CA SER A 54 -5.97 7.88 -16.07
C SER A 54 -6.06 8.71 -14.78
N THR A 55 -5.59 8.15 -13.67
CA THR A 55 -5.75 8.79 -12.34
C THR A 55 -4.73 9.90 -12.10
N TYR A 56 -3.52 9.75 -12.62
CA TYR A 56 -2.42 10.68 -12.32
C TYR A 56 -1.88 11.39 -13.55
N VAL A 57 -1.44 10.66 -14.57
CA VAL A 57 -0.71 11.25 -15.69
C VAL A 57 -1.60 12.18 -16.52
N GLU A 58 -2.85 11.78 -16.77
CA GLU A 58 -3.81 12.58 -17.54
C GLU A 58 -4.62 13.54 -16.68
N ALA A 59 -4.93 13.16 -15.45
CA ALA A 59 -5.82 13.95 -14.60
C ALA A 59 -5.09 15.10 -13.89
N LEU A 60 -3.92 14.84 -13.28
CA LEU A 60 -3.24 15.84 -12.46
C LEU A 60 -2.83 17.10 -13.23
N PRO A 61 -2.29 17.03 -14.46
CA PRO A 61 -1.95 18.23 -15.21
C PRO A 61 -3.16 19.13 -15.51
N LYS A 62 -4.36 18.53 -15.65
CA LYS A 62 -5.61 19.30 -15.89
C LYS A 62 -6.10 20.04 -14.65
N LEU A 63 -5.67 19.63 -13.48
CA LEU A 63 -6.03 20.23 -12.20
C LEU A 63 -5.01 21.28 -11.72
N ALA A 64 -3.89 21.41 -12.44
CA ALA A 64 -2.88 22.41 -12.13
C ALA A 64 -3.39 23.82 -12.47
N ASP A 65 -3.15 24.75 -11.57
CA ASP A 65 -3.42 26.18 -11.81
C ASP A 65 -2.39 26.80 -12.76
N LYS A 66 -2.56 28.11 -13.05
CA LYS A 66 -1.64 28.88 -13.93
C LYS A 66 -0.18 28.90 -13.46
N ASN A 67 0.08 28.55 -12.21
CA ASN A 67 1.42 28.49 -11.61
C ASN A 67 1.93 27.02 -11.55
N GLY A 68 1.21 26.07 -12.12
CA GLY A 68 1.55 24.65 -12.08
C GLY A 68 1.29 23.98 -10.73
N ARG A 69 0.46 24.58 -9.86
CA ARG A 69 0.16 24.03 -8.53
C ARG A 69 -1.15 23.28 -8.51
N ILE A 70 -1.15 22.17 -7.79
CA ILE A 70 -2.36 21.36 -7.54
C ILE A 70 -2.84 21.64 -6.13
N HIS A 71 -4.13 21.93 -6.00
CA HIS A 71 -4.79 22.27 -4.74
C HIS A 71 -5.76 21.15 -4.38
N THR A 72 -5.38 20.31 -3.41
CA THR A 72 -6.27 19.27 -2.89
C THR A 72 -7.10 19.83 -1.73
N ASP A 73 -8.31 19.32 -1.58
CA ASP A 73 -9.16 19.61 -0.41
C ASP A 73 -8.86 18.60 0.70
N PHE A 74 -8.33 19.07 1.83
CA PHE A 74 -8.07 18.24 3.02
C PHE A 74 -9.29 18.19 3.92
N ILE A 75 -9.79 16.99 4.18
CA ILE A 75 -10.97 16.74 5.00
C ILE A 75 -10.52 16.24 6.36
N GLN A 76 -10.76 17.03 7.41
CA GLN A 76 -10.37 16.71 8.79
C GLN A 76 -11.34 15.75 9.48
N THR A 77 -12.59 15.71 9.06
CA THR A 77 -13.68 14.93 9.68
C THR A 77 -14.15 13.74 8.84
N GLY A 78 -13.38 13.38 7.80
CA GLY A 78 -13.79 12.37 6.82
C GLY A 78 -13.54 10.92 7.23
N THR A 79 -12.82 10.67 8.32
CA THR A 79 -12.47 9.32 8.78
C THR A 79 -12.86 9.09 10.23
N ALA A 80 -13.26 7.87 10.57
CA ALA A 80 -13.58 7.49 11.95
C ALA A 80 -12.34 7.48 12.87
N THR A 81 -11.14 7.39 12.29
CA THR A 81 -9.87 7.30 13.03
C THR A 81 -9.23 8.65 13.34
N GLY A 82 -9.82 9.77 12.90
CA GLY A 82 -9.23 11.10 13.02
C GLY A 82 -8.08 11.37 12.03
N ARG A 83 -7.78 10.45 11.12
CA ARG A 83 -6.80 10.70 10.05
C ARG A 83 -7.36 11.70 9.06
N LEU A 84 -6.48 12.55 8.49
CA LEU A 84 -6.85 13.38 7.35
C LEU A 84 -7.14 12.50 6.12
N SER A 85 -8.12 12.88 5.35
CA SER A 85 -8.29 12.42 3.98
C SER A 85 -8.18 13.59 3.02
N CYS A 86 -7.99 13.34 1.74
CA CYS A 86 -8.00 14.39 0.74
C CYS A 86 -8.76 13.96 -0.52
N ARG A 87 -9.31 14.96 -1.24
CA ARG A 87 -10.06 14.78 -2.47
C ARG A 87 -9.80 15.93 -3.44
N GLU A 88 -10.15 15.71 -4.69
CA GLU A 88 -10.16 16.74 -5.76
C GLU A 88 -8.79 17.44 -5.96
N PRO A 89 -7.70 16.70 -6.18
CA PRO A 89 -7.52 15.24 -6.29
C PRO A 89 -7.11 14.57 -4.98
N ASN A 90 -7.26 13.23 -4.89
CA ASN A 90 -6.71 12.47 -3.77
C ASN A 90 -5.20 12.25 -3.98
N LEU A 91 -4.38 13.10 -3.35
CA LEU A 91 -2.91 13.02 -3.41
C LEU A 91 -2.30 11.99 -2.45
N GLN A 92 -3.07 11.49 -1.47
CA GLN A 92 -2.58 10.48 -0.51
C GLN A 92 -2.41 9.09 -1.15
N ASN A 93 -3.06 8.84 -2.28
CA ASN A 93 -3.03 7.55 -2.96
C ASN A 93 -1.98 7.46 -4.07
N ILE A 94 -1.10 8.45 -4.22
CA ILE A 94 -0.01 8.38 -5.20
C ILE A 94 0.91 7.21 -4.84
N PRO A 95 1.09 6.22 -5.74
CA PRO A 95 1.83 5.02 -5.42
C PRO A 95 3.31 5.29 -5.17
N VAL A 96 3.92 4.49 -4.27
CA VAL A 96 5.33 4.61 -3.88
C VAL A 96 6.12 3.33 -4.08
N ARG A 97 5.42 2.19 -4.30
CA ARG A 97 6.05 0.87 -4.25
C ARG A 97 6.75 0.46 -5.54
N ASN A 98 6.26 0.93 -6.68
CA ASN A 98 6.80 0.60 -8.01
C ASN A 98 7.50 1.79 -8.68
N ASP A 99 8.26 1.52 -9.74
CA ASP A 99 9.02 2.53 -10.46
C ASP A 99 8.14 3.59 -11.13
N ALA A 100 7.01 3.17 -11.70
CA ALA A 100 6.07 4.08 -12.33
C ALA A 100 5.46 5.07 -11.32
N GLY A 101 5.07 4.59 -10.14
CA GLY A 101 4.58 5.44 -9.06
C GLY A 101 5.66 6.41 -8.55
N ARG A 102 6.90 5.95 -8.40
CA ARG A 102 8.03 6.83 -8.04
C ARG A 102 8.27 7.93 -9.07
N LYS A 103 8.16 7.62 -10.37
CA LYS A 103 8.24 8.63 -11.44
C LYS A 103 7.11 9.66 -11.35
N ILE A 104 5.87 9.24 -11.06
CA ILE A 104 4.76 10.17 -10.84
C ILE A 104 5.05 11.09 -9.65
N ARG A 105 5.56 10.55 -8.54
CA ARG A 105 5.94 11.37 -7.38
C ARG A 105 7.05 12.35 -7.66
N SER A 106 8.04 12.00 -8.49
CA SER A 106 9.13 12.89 -8.86
C SER A 106 8.70 14.09 -9.72
N ALA A 107 7.50 14.05 -10.29
CA ALA A 107 6.91 15.19 -10.98
C ALA A 107 6.45 16.32 -10.03
N PHE A 108 6.28 16.02 -8.74
CA PHE A 108 6.01 17.04 -7.73
C PHE A 108 7.31 17.67 -7.27
N THR A 109 7.47 18.93 -7.60
CA THR A 109 8.69 19.70 -7.32
C THR A 109 8.39 20.87 -6.39
N SER A 110 9.42 21.37 -5.72
CA SER A 110 9.33 22.63 -4.99
C SER A 110 9.38 23.82 -5.95
N THR A 111 8.95 24.98 -5.48
CA THR A 111 9.17 26.25 -6.18
C THR A 111 10.65 26.64 -6.15
N LYS A 112 11.05 27.57 -7.03
CA LYS A 112 12.42 28.08 -7.06
C LYS A 112 12.87 28.53 -5.66
N ASP A 113 14.11 28.22 -5.32
CA ASP A 113 14.76 28.56 -4.04
C ASP A 113 14.09 27.94 -2.79
N THR A 114 13.32 26.87 -2.98
CA THR A 114 12.71 26.09 -1.88
C THR A 114 12.98 24.59 -2.04
N VAL A 115 12.75 23.82 -0.97
CA VAL A 115 12.88 22.38 -0.95
C VAL A 115 11.61 21.74 -0.38
N LEU A 116 11.31 20.52 -0.83
CA LEU A 116 10.30 19.70 -0.19
C LEU A 116 10.93 19.00 1.01
N ILE A 117 10.31 19.13 2.17
CA ILE A 117 10.69 18.42 3.39
C ILE A 117 9.63 17.35 3.66
N SER A 118 10.06 16.09 3.81
CA SER A 118 9.21 14.99 4.26
C SER A 118 9.69 14.54 5.63
N ALA A 119 8.80 14.61 6.61
CA ALA A 119 9.06 14.14 7.97
C ALA A 119 7.96 13.15 8.38
N ASP A 120 8.36 12.02 8.94
CA ASP A 120 7.45 10.99 9.43
C ASP A 120 7.93 10.47 10.79
N TYR A 121 6.99 10.22 11.68
CA TYR A 121 7.31 9.61 12.96
C TYR A 121 7.70 8.14 12.79
N SER A 122 8.84 7.75 13.33
CA SER A 122 9.25 6.34 13.30
C SER A 122 8.36 5.51 14.24
N GLN A 123 7.63 4.55 13.71
CA GLN A 123 6.86 3.54 14.45
C GLN A 123 5.88 4.14 15.50
N ILE A 124 5.32 5.32 15.25
CA ILE A 124 4.51 6.05 16.25
C ILE A 124 3.35 5.22 16.79
N GLU A 125 2.70 4.41 15.96
CA GLU A 125 1.56 3.58 16.37
C GLU A 125 1.99 2.51 17.40
N LEU A 126 3.17 1.91 17.20
CA LEU A 126 3.75 0.95 18.18
C LEU A 126 4.21 1.64 19.46
N VAL A 127 4.77 2.85 19.35
CA VAL A 127 5.17 3.65 20.53
C VAL A 127 3.94 4.00 21.37
N VAL A 128 2.85 4.44 20.72
CA VAL A 128 1.57 4.74 21.40
C VAL A 128 0.99 3.48 22.02
N LEU A 129 1.03 2.34 21.32
CA LEU A 129 0.57 1.07 21.85
C LEU A 129 1.38 0.66 23.10
N ALA A 130 2.71 0.74 23.04
CA ALA A 130 3.57 0.45 24.20
C ALA A 130 3.25 1.35 25.39
N HIS A 131 2.98 2.62 25.14
CA HIS A 131 2.59 3.58 26.17
C HIS A 131 1.22 3.26 26.78
N LEU A 132 0.21 2.98 25.98
CA LEU A 132 -1.14 2.72 26.46
C LEU A 132 -1.28 1.34 27.13
N SER A 133 -0.63 0.31 26.58
CA SER A 133 -0.66 -1.05 27.14
C SER A 133 0.21 -1.21 28.38
N GLN A 134 1.17 -0.32 28.60
CA GLN A 134 2.22 -0.43 29.63
C GLN A 134 3.01 -1.74 29.54
N ASP A 135 3.07 -2.35 28.33
CA ASP A 135 3.86 -3.56 28.10
C ASP A 135 5.33 -3.28 28.32
N GLN A 136 5.93 -4.00 29.28
CA GLN A 136 7.31 -3.78 29.68
C GLN A 136 8.32 -4.13 28.57
N ASN A 137 8.03 -5.17 27.79
CA ASN A 137 8.92 -5.61 26.73
C ASN A 137 8.97 -4.59 25.60
N MET A 138 7.79 -4.11 25.15
CA MET A 138 7.72 -3.05 24.14
C MET A 138 8.34 -1.74 24.64
N THR A 139 8.02 -1.35 25.87
CA THR A 139 8.57 -0.12 26.48
C THR A 139 10.09 -0.17 26.59
N ASN A 140 10.64 -1.28 27.06
CA ASN A 140 12.08 -1.48 27.17
C ASN A 140 12.75 -1.52 25.78
N ALA A 141 12.14 -2.17 24.80
CA ALA A 141 12.65 -2.20 23.44
C ALA A 141 12.79 -0.78 22.85
N PHE A 142 11.75 0.07 23.01
CA PHE A 142 11.82 1.46 22.53
C PHE A 142 12.84 2.29 23.30
N LYS A 143 12.91 2.17 24.63
CA LYS A 143 13.91 2.88 25.45
C LYS A 143 15.34 2.53 25.08
N ASN A 144 15.59 1.29 24.69
CA ASN A 144 16.91 0.77 24.30
C ASN A 144 17.20 0.93 22.80
N GLY A 145 16.31 1.57 22.03
CA GLY A 145 16.49 1.75 20.58
C GLY A 145 16.42 0.46 19.76
N VAL A 146 15.78 -0.59 20.29
CA VAL A 146 15.65 -1.89 19.61
C VAL A 146 14.65 -1.77 18.45
N ASP A 147 15.01 -2.31 17.30
CA ASP A 147 14.10 -2.46 16.17
C ASP A 147 13.07 -3.56 16.45
N ILE A 148 11.88 -3.17 16.90
CA ILE A 148 10.80 -4.11 17.26
C ILE A 148 10.47 -5.06 16.09
N HIS A 149 10.49 -4.59 14.84
CA HIS A 149 10.22 -5.46 13.70
C HIS A 149 11.32 -6.50 13.50
N LYS A 150 12.56 -6.14 13.81
CA LYS A 150 13.71 -7.05 13.74
C LYS A 150 13.65 -8.06 14.88
N ALA A 151 13.36 -7.62 16.10
CA ALA A 151 13.16 -8.49 17.24
C ALA A 151 12.00 -9.48 17.03
N THR A 152 10.85 -9.00 16.52
CA THR A 152 9.73 -9.86 16.16
C THR A 152 10.09 -10.86 15.07
N ALA A 153 10.86 -10.45 14.06
CA ALA A 153 11.33 -11.35 13.00
C ALA A 153 12.23 -12.46 13.58
N SER A 154 13.15 -12.10 14.45
CA SER A 154 14.01 -13.06 15.16
C SER A 154 13.19 -14.15 15.87
N LEU A 155 12.14 -13.75 16.59
CA LEU A 155 11.24 -14.67 17.28
C LEU A 155 10.43 -15.56 16.30
N ILE A 156 9.83 -14.96 15.27
CA ILE A 156 8.98 -15.69 14.31
C ILE A 156 9.78 -16.72 13.51
N PHE A 157 10.97 -16.35 13.05
CA PHE A 157 11.78 -17.20 12.18
C PHE A 157 12.79 -18.06 12.95
N GLY A 158 12.92 -17.90 14.28
CA GLY A 158 13.85 -18.67 15.11
C GLY A 158 15.33 -18.43 14.78
N VAL A 159 15.66 -17.19 14.38
CA VAL A 159 17.03 -16.79 14.01
C VAL A 159 17.54 -15.67 14.93
N SER A 160 18.85 -15.45 15.01
CA SER A 160 19.38 -14.30 15.74
C SER A 160 19.05 -12.98 15.01
N GLU A 161 19.03 -11.85 15.73
CA GLU A 161 18.74 -10.55 15.11
C GLU A 161 19.70 -10.21 13.96
N GLU A 162 20.98 -10.63 14.05
CA GLU A 162 21.98 -10.41 13.00
C GLU A 162 21.65 -11.17 11.71
N GLN A 163 20.95 -12.29 11.83
CA GLN A 163 20.54 -13.14 10.69
C GLN A 163 19.21 -12.72 10.08
N VAL A 164 18.50 -11.74 10.67
CA VAL A 164 17.23 -11.24 10.14
C VAL A 164 17.45 -10.53 8.81
N THR A 165 16.91 -11.11 7.75
CA THR A 165 16.94 -10.53 6.41
C THR A 165 15.93 -9.37 6.28
N PRO A 166 16.10 -8.46 5.28
CA PRO A 166 15.11 -7.41 5.00
C PRO A 166 13.71 -7.96 4.71
N GLN A 167 13.61 -9.16 4.14
CA GLN A 167 12.33 -9.80 3.86
C GLN A 167 11.65 -10.30 5.14
N MET A 168 12.38 -10.96 6.04
CA MET A 168 11.90 -11.40 7.35
C MET A 168 11.40 -10.20 8.18
N ARG A 169 12.17 -9.12 8.21
CA ARG A 169 11.77 -7.88 8.87
C ARG A 169 10.49 -7.27 8.28
N ARG A 170 10.31 -7.33 6.95
CA ARG A 170 9.09 -6.86 6.28
C ARG A 170 7.88 -7.70 6.66
N THR A 171 8.03 -9.02 6.72
CA THR A 171 6.97 -9.94 7.18
C THR A 171 6.59 -9.64 8.63
N ALA A 172 7.55 -9.52 9.53
CA ALA A 172 7.32 -9.17 10.93
C ALA A 172 6.64 -7.79 11.07
N LYS A 173 7.02 -6.82 10.24
CA LYS A 173 6.34 -5.52 10.20
C LYS A 173 4.85 -5.67 9.86
N THR A 174 4.51 -6.49 8.87
CA THR A 174 3.12 -6.76 8.50
C THR A 174 2.35 -7.42 9.64
N ILE A 175 2.96 -8.37 10.34
CA ILE A 175 2.35 -9.05 11.49
C ILE A 175 2.13 -8.07 12.64
N ASN A 176 3.14 -7.29 13.02
CA ASN A 176 3.03 -6.33 14.11
C ASN A 176 1.90 -5.32 13.87
N PHE A 177 1.78 -4.77 12.68
CA PHE A 177 0.68 -3.89 12.35
C PHE A 177 -0.65 -4.64 12.23
N GLY A 178 -0.64 -5.84 11.66
CA GLY A 178 -1.84 -6.68 11.58
C GLY A 178 -2.46 -6.94 12.94
N VAL A 179 -1.64 -7.29 13.94
CA VAL A 179 -2.10 -7.50 15.33
C VAL A 179 -2.73 -6.23 15.90
N ILE A 180 -2.12 -5.06 15.70
CA ILE A 180 -2.67 -3.78 16.16
C ILE A 180 -4.05 -3.51 15.55
N TYR A 181 -4.23 -3.86 14.29
CA TYR A 181 -5.49 -3.66 13.55
C TYR A 181 -6.47 -4.84 13.67
N GLY A 182 -6.25 -5.76 14.62
CA GLY A 182 -7.17 -6.85 14.90
C GLY A 182 -7.06 -8.07 13.99
N MET A 183 -5.91 -8.27 13.35
CA MET A 183 -5.64 -9.48 12.58
C MET A 183 -5.67 -10.68 13.54
N SER A 184 -6.51 -11.67 13.24
CA SER A 184 -6.56 -12.95 13.95
C SER A 184 -5.94 -14.04 13.09
N ALA A 185 -5.52 -15.15 13.74
CA ALA A 185 -5.15 -16.36 13.04
C ALA A 185 -6.43 -17.04 12.52
N PHE A 186 -6.61 -17.07 11.22
CA PHE A 186 -7.57 -17.90 10.50
C PHE A 186 -6.83 -18.80 9.54
#